data_e7425614663707c101c0893abd5b057e
#
_entry.id   e7425614663707c101c0893abd5b057e
#
_cell.length_a   1.000
_cell.length_b   1.000
_cell.length_c   1.000
_cell.angle_alpha   90.00
_cell.angle_beta   90.00
_cell.angle_gamma   90.00
#
_symmetry.space_group_name_H-M   'P 1'
#
loop_
_entity.id
_entity.type
_entity.pdbx_description
1 polymer ?
#
loop_
_entity_poly.entity_id
_entity_poly.type
_entity_poly.pdbx_seq_one_letter_code
_entity_poly.pdbx_strand_id
1 'polypeptide(L)'
;MPFVIGIAGGSASGKSTLAGILEQRLADLRLAVMHMDDYFKSDDERPVAAGPVNGKRYLDDNHPQSLDLPKFAADLAALKAEPYDVIIAEGLMVLWGDAICDMVDLKLFVDCRSDERIVRRLRRNMAWGLSFDEIADVYVDLVRFRHDEYVENSKWRADLIINGSKQSEQAIDMIEAAARAAAQAQEL
;
A
#
# COMPACT_ATOMS: atom_id res chain seq x y z
N MET A 1 20.54 8.17 7.77
CA MET A 1 19.14 7.81 8.07
C MET A 1 18.66 6.84 7.02
N PRO A 2 17.85 5.82 7.37
CA PRO A 2 17.33 4.84 6.40
C PRO A 2 16.67 5.49 5.18
N PHE A 3 16.85 4.90 4.01
CA PHE A 3 16.14 5.30 2.81
C PHE A 3 14.76 4.65 2.79
N VAL A 4 13.70 5.45 2.76
CA VAL A 4 12.32 4.99 2.87
C VAL A 4 11.67 4.89 1.49
N ILE A 5 11.27 3.68 1.11
CA ILE A 5 10.49 3.40 -0.08
C ILE A 5 9.02 3.25 0.32
N GLY A 6 8.16 4.13 -0.14
CA GLY A 6 6.72 4.04 0.06
C GLY A 6 6.01 3.45 -1.15
N ILE A 7 5.21 2.41 -0.96
CA ILE A 7 4.50 1.72 -2.03
C ILE A 7 2.99 1.82 -1.78
N ALA A 8 2.33 2.68 -2.54
CA ALA A 8 0.88 2.83 -2.53
C ALA A 8 0.22 2.16 -3.73
N GLY A 9 -1.10 2.04 -3.70
CA GLY A 9 -1.91 1.52 -4.80
C GLY A 9 -3.18 0.84 -4.32
N GLY A 10 -4.12 0.64 -5.21
CA GLY A 10 -5.42 0.05 -4.90
C GLY A 10 -5.33 -1.38 -4.37
N SER A 11 -6.39 -1.83 -3.70
CA SER A 11 -6.49 -3.24 -3.31
C SER A 11 -6.31 -4.15 -4.52
N ALA A 12 -5.48 -5.17 -4.37
CA ALA A 12 -5.11 -6.13 -5.42
C ALA A 12 -4.36 -5.53 -6.64
N SER A 13 -3.75 -4.33 -6.52
CA SER A 13 -2.94 -3.74 -7.59
C SER A 13 -1.59 -4.44 -7.79
N GLY A 14 -1.06 -5.16 -6.78
CA GLY A 14 0.25 -5.80 -6.81
C GLY A 14 1.32 -5.09 -5.97
N LYS A 15 0.95 -4.14 -5.12
CA LYS A 15 1.88 -3.42 -4.23
C LYS A 15 2.64 -4.37 -3.28
N SER A 16 1.94 -5.30 -2.61
CA SER A 16 2.58 -6.25 -1.69
C SER A 16 3.48 -7.26 -2.44
N THR A 17 3.15 -7.57 -3.71
CA THR A 17 4.01 -8.37 -4.58
C THR A 17 5.31 -7.61 -4.89
N LEU A 18 5.21 -6.31 -5.23
CA LEU A 18 6.39 -5.46 -5.46
C LEU A 18 7.24 -5.35 -4.20
N ALA A 19 6.61 -5.11 -3.05
CA ALA A 19 7.30 -5.05 -1.76
C ALA A 19 8.09 -6.34 -1.48
N GLY A 20 7.46 -7.52 -1.66
CA GLY A 20 8.14 -8.81 -1.46
C GLY A 20 9.28 -9.08 -2.44
N ILE A 21 9.19 -8.60 -3.69
CA ILE A 21 10.29 -8.69 -4.64
C ILE A 21 11.47 -7.81 -4.19
N LEU A 22 11.19 -6.57 -3.79
CA LEU A 22 12.23 -5.66 -3.31
C LEU A 22 12.86 -6.17 -2.00
N GLU A 23 12.06 -6.73 -1.09
CA GLU A 23 12.54 -7.37 0.12
C GLU A 23 13.56 -8.48 -0.17
N GLN A 24 13.25 -9.35 -1.14
CA GLN A 24 14.17 -10.42 -1.56
C GLN A 24 15.44 -9.89 -2.21
N ARG A 25 15.33 -8.87 -3.07
CA ARG A 25 16.45 -8.28 -3.78
C ARG A 25 17.39 -7.46 -2.89
N LEU A 26 16.86 -6.88 -1.82
CA LEU A 26 17.61 -6.08 -0.85
C LEU A 26 17.93 -6.82 0.45
N ALA A 27 17.79 -8.15 0.47
CA ALA A 27 17.94 -8.97 1.67
C ALA A 27 19.38 -8.97 2.28
N ASP A 28 20.37 -8.50 1.53
CA ASP A 28 21.75 -8.30 2.00
C ASP A 28 21.95 -6.97 2.76
N LEU A 29 20.97 -6.07 2.72
CA LEU A 29 20.95 -4.81 3.47
C LEU A 29 20.21 -4.98 4.80
N ARG A 30 20.45 -4.05 5.75
CA ARG A 30 19.63 -3.95 6.97
C ARG A 30 18.27 -3.37 6.59
N LEU A 31 17.31 -4.24 6.33
CA LEU A 31 16.01 -3.91 5.80
C LEU A 31 14.90 -4.06 6.84
N ALA A 32 13.95 -3.12 6.86
CA ALA A 32 12.68 -3.27 7.55
C ALA A 32 11.53 -3.16 6.54
N VAL A 33 10.47 -3.95 6.74
CA VAL A 33 9.25 -3.88 5.94
C VAL A 33 8.07 -3.60 6.86
N MET A 34 7.26 -2.62 6.52
CA MET A 34 6.03 -2.25 7.22
C MET A 34 4.83 -2.47 6.31
N HIS A 35 3.91 -3.30 6.75
CA HIS A 35 2.63 -3.52 6.06
C HIS A 35 1.55 -2.69 6.75
N MET A 36 0.92 -1.77 6.03
CA MET A 36 -0.15 -0.95 6.58
C MET A 36 -1.38 -1.78 6.97
N ASP A 37 -1.57 -2.93 6.36
CA ASP A 37 -2.65 -3.85 6.68
C ASP A 37 -2.56 -4.40 8.12
N ASP A 38 -1.37 -4.37 8.75
CA ASP A 38 -1.17 -4.75 10.18
C ASP A 38 -1.71 -3.67 11.15
N TYR A 39 -2.11 -2.51 10.63
CA TYR A 39 -2.61 -1.37 11.41
C TYR A 39 -4.12 -1.19 11.27
N PHE A 40 -4.84 -2.19 10.76
CA PHE A 40 -6.30 -2.15 10.82
C PHE A 40 -6.76 -2.14 12.27
N LYS A 41 -7.70 -1.24 12.56
CA LYS A 41 -8.41 -1.22 13.83
C LYS A 41 -9.33 -2.44 13.94
N SER A 42 -9.79 -2.74 15.16
CA SER A 42 -10.80 -3.77 15.38
C SER A 42 -12.11 -3.43 14.65
N ASP A 43 -12.91 -4.44 14.33
CA ASP A 43 -14.13 -4.28 13.50
C ASP A 43 -15.14 -3.28 14.12
N ASP A 44 -15.21 -3.22 15.45
CA ASP A 44 -16.06 -2.29 16.21
C ASP A 44 -15.59 -0.83 16.19
N GLU A 45 -14.31 -0.60 15.89
CA GLU A 45 -13.73 0.74 15.77
C GLU A 45 -13.75 1.27 14.32
N ARG A 46 -13.94 0.38 13.33
CA ARG A 46 -13.96 0.79 11.92
C ARG A 46 -15.29 1.45 11.56
N PRO A 47 -15.29 2.45 10.69
CA PRO A 47 -16.52 3.07 10.22
C PRO A 47 -17.39 2.10 9.44
N VAL A 48 -18.70 2.26 9.58
CA VAL A 48 -19.70 1.57 8.78
C VAL A 48 -20.35 2.57 7.85
N ALA A 49 -20.24 2.35 6.54
CA ALA A 49 -20.78 3.22 5.50
C ALA A 49 -21.95 2.58 4.76
N ALA A 50 -22.89 3.40 4.32
CA ALA A 50 -23.90 2.97 3.35
C ALA A 50 -23.30 3.01 1.93
N GLY A 51 -23.49 1.94 1.20
CA GLY A 51 -23.05 1.90 -0.20
C GLY A 51 -23.88 2.85 -1.06
N PRO A 52 -23.24 3.62 -1.96
CA PRO A 52 -23.93 4.62 -2.79
C PRO A 52 -24.93 4.05 -3.78
N VAL A 53 -24.82 2.76 -4.13
CA VAL A 53 -25.65 2.15 -5.19
C VAL A 53 -26.90 1.49 -4.63
N ASN A 54 -26.77 0.67 -3.58
CA ASN A 54 -27.86 -0.13 -3.05
C ASN A 54 -28.28 0.24 -1.62
N GLY A 55 -27.53 1.13 -0.96
CA GLY A 55 -27.80 1.57 0.41
C GLY A 55 -27.50 0.55 1.49
N LYS A 56 -26.96 -0.63 1.15
CA LYS A 56 -26.51 -1.62 2.15
C LYS A 56 -25.41 -1.03 3.01
N ARG A 57 -25.36 -1.43 4.28
CA ARG A 57 -24.29 -1.00 5.19
C ARG A 57 -23.16 -2.03 5.18
N TYR A 58 -21.94 -1.52 5.04
CA TYR A 58 -20.72 -2.31 5.02
C TYR A 58 -19.72 -1.78 6.03
N LEU A 59 -18.92 -2.66 6.60
CA LEU A 59 -17.68 -2.26 7.27
C LEU A 59 -16.74 -1.65 6.23
N ASP A 60 -16.27 -0.42 6.46
CA ASP A 60 -15.55 0.36 5.45
C ASP A 60 -14.03 0.22 5.61
N ASP A 61 -13.49 -0.92 5.21
CA ASP A 61 -12.05 -1.20 5.28
C ASP A 61 -11.18 -0.29 4.39
N ASN A 62 -11.79 0.49 3.50
CA ASN A 62 -11.06 1.38 2.59
C ASN A 62 -11.14 2.86 3.00
N HIS A 63 -11.74 3.14 4.15
CA HIS A 63 -11.74 4.47 4.74
C HIS A 63 -10.47 4.71 5.58
N PRO A 64 -9.85 5.92 5.54
CA PRO A 64 -8.64 6.19 6.33
C PRO A 64 -8.80 5.94 7.83
N GLN A 65 -10.00 6.16 8.39
CA GLN A 65 -10.29 5.90 9.81
C GLN A 65 -10.30 4.41 10.19
N SER A 66 -10.31 3.50 9.22
CA SER A 66 -10.22 2.06 9.47
C SER A 66 -8.81 1.61 9.83
N LEU A 67 -7.84 2.49 9.64
CA LEU A 67 -6.43 2.28 9.93
C LEU A 67 -5.99 3.17 11.09
N ASP A 68 -5.09 2.70 11.92
CA ASP A 68 -4.35 3.53 12.88
C ASP A 68 -3.17 4.21 12.19
N LEU A 69 -3.47 5.19 11.32
CA LEU A 69 -2.46 5.94 10.58
C LEU A 69 -1.50 6.73 11.50
N PRO A 70 -1.95 7.31 12.64
CA PRO A 70 -1.04 7.93 13.60
C PRO A 70 -0.02 6.93 14.16
N LYS A 71 -0.45 5.72 14.51
CA LYS A 71 0.47 4.67 14.99
C LYS A 71 1.44 4.24 13.89
N PHE A 72 0.95 4.03 12.66
CA PHE A 72 1.83 3.72 11.52
C PHE A 72 2.91 4.80 11.31
N ALA A 73 2.53 6.07 11.36
CA ALA A 73 3.47 7.18 11.22
C ALA A 73 4.49 7.22 12.37
N ALA A 74 4.05 6.98 13.61
CA ALA A 74 4.93 6.93 14.78
C ALA A 74 5.93 5.76 14.70
N ASP A 75 5.47 4.57 14.30
CA ASP A 75 6.31 3.39 14.14
C ASP A 75 7.32 3.58 12.98
N LEU A 76 6.90 4.19 11.87
CA LEU A 76 7.82 4.55 10.78
C LEU A 76 8.89 5.54 11.23
N ALA A 77 8.50 6.56 12.00
CA ALA A 77 9.45 7.53 12.55
C ALA A 77 10.44 6.87 13.53
N ALA A 78 9.98 5.90 14.32
CA ALA A 78 10.84 5.13 15.22
C ALA A 78 11.84 4.27 14.43
N LEU A 79 11.40 3.56 13.38
CA LEU A 79 12.30 2.78 12.52
C LEU A 79 13.33 3.65 11.80
N LYS A 80 12.99 4.90 11.45
CA LYS A 80 13.96 5.86 10.86
C LYS A 80 15.09 6.25 11.84
N ALA A 81 14.91 6.06 13.14
CA ALA A 81 15.95 6.29 14.14
C ALA A 81 16.84 5.05 14.38
N GLU A 82 16.42 3.89 13.89
CA GLU A 82 17.15 2.63 14.02
C GLU A 82 18.20 2.47 12.88
N PRO A 83 19.20 1.60 13.04
CA PRO A 83 20.29 1.46 12.08
C PRO A 83 19.93 0.61 10.85
N TYR A 84 18.79 0.87 10.25
CA TYR A 84 18.42 0.29 8.96
C TYR A 84 19.07 1.03 7.79
N ASP A 85 19.31 0.34 6.70
CA ASP A 85 19.75 0.93 5.42
C ASP A 85 18.55 1.35 4.59
N VAL A 86 17.51 0.50 4.56
CA VAL A 86 16.28 0.71 3.79
C VAL A 86 15.06 0.34 4.63
N ILE A 87 13.99 1.09 4.48
CA ILE A 87 12.66 0.77 5.01
C ILE A 87 11.69 0.73 3.84
N ILE A 88 10.91 -0.34 3.71
CA ILE A 88 9.80 -0.44 2.77
C ILE A 88 8.50 -0.27 3.56
N ALA A 89 7.72 0.76 3.23
CA ALA A 89 6.39 1.00 3.78
C ALA A 89 5.36 0.76 2.68
N GLU A 90 4.51 -0.27 2.79
CA GLU A 90 3.51 -0.57 1.77
C GLU A 90 2.09 -0.54 2.32
N GLY A 91 1.16 -0.03 1.52
CA GLY A 91 -0.26 -0.04 1.85
C GLY A 91 -1.11 0.92 1.06
N LEU A 92 -2.40 0.82 1.30
CA LEU A 92 -3.42 1.57 0.55
C LEU A 92 -3.24 3.08 0.68
N MET A 93 -2.89 3.57 1.88
CA MET A 93 -2.88 4.99 2.27
C MET A 93 -1.47 5.57 2.47
N VAL A 94 -0.40 4.89 2.07
CA VAL A 94 0.99 5.34 2.31
C VAL A 94 1.26 6.72 1.71
N LEU A 95 0.66 7.04 0.58
CA LEU A 95 0.79 8.34 -0.07
C LEU A 95 -0.42 9.26 0.13
N TRP A 96 -1.42 8.85 0.93
CA TRP A 96 -2.65 9.63 1.09
C TRP A 96 -2.47 10.86 2.00
N GLY A 97 -1.83 10.72 3.15
CA GLY A 97 -1.67 11.78 4.16
C GLY A 97 -0.23 12.26 4.28
N ASP A 98 -0.05 13.56 4.59
CA ASP A 98 1.27 14.21 4.66
C ASP A 98 2.17 13.57 5.73
N ALA A 99 1.60 13.23 6.90
CA ALA A 99 2.35 12.68 8.02
C ALA A 99 3.19 11.43 7.68
N ILE A 100 2.73 10.61 6.76
CA ILE A 100 3.45 9.42 6.27
C ILE A 100 4.22 9.76 5.00
N CYS A 101 3.56 10.41 4.04
CA CYS A 101 4.11 10.70 2.73
C CYS A 101 5.39 11.56 2.78
N ASP A 102 5.49 12.49 3.74
CA ASP A 102 6.67 13.36 3.90
C ASP A 102 7.89 12.63 4.50
N MET A 103 7.67 11.44 5.08
CA MET A 103 8.75 10.58 5.57
C MET A 103 9.32 9.65 4.50
N VAL A 104 8.69 9.57 3.34
CA VAL A 104 9.06 8.67 2.23
C VAL A 104 10.01 9.39 1.29
N ASP A 105 11.15 8.77 1.01
CA ASP A 105 12.19 9.29 0.11
C ASP A 105 11.94 8.91 -1.35
N LEU A 106 11.41 7.70 -1.60
CA LEU A 106 11.00 7.26 -2.94
C LEU A 106 9.54 6.78 -2.92
N LYS A 107 8.69 7.52 -3.59
CA LYS A 107 7.25 7.32 -3.61
C LYS A 107 6.82 6.55 -4.84
N LEU A 108 6.32 5.34 -4.64
CA LEU A 108 5.86 4.45 -5.71
C LEU A 108 4.34 4.28 -5.64
N PHE A 109 3.68 4.40 -6.78
CA PHE A 109 2.27 4.03 -6.90
C PHE A 109 2.11 2.87 -7.88
N VAL A 110 1.56 1.75 -7.41
CA VAL A 110 1.28 0.59 -8.25
C VAL A 110 -0.12 0.75 -8.85
N ASP A 111 -0.15 1.17 -10.11
CA ASP A 111 -1.38 1.36 -10.87
C ASP A 111 -1.77 0.08 -11.62
N CYS A 112 -3.01 -0.36 -11.43
CA CYS A 112 -3.56 -1.54 -12.05
C CYS A 112 -5.03 -1.28 -12.40
N ARG A 113 -5.45 -1.70 -13.58
CA ARG A 113 -6.81 -1.51 -14.08
C ARG A 113 -7.84 -2.11 -13.11
N SER A 114 -8.96 -1.41 -12.95
CA SER A 114 -10.00 -1.81 -12.00
C SER A 114 -10.64 -3.18 -12.32
N ASP A 115 -10.75 -3.53 -13.60
CA ASP A 115 -11.24 -4.83 -14.07
C ASP A 115 -10.29 -5.98 -13.68
N GLU A 116 -8.98 -5.77 -13.73
CA GLU A 116 -8.00 -6.76 -13.23
C GLU A 116 -7.99 -6.82 -11.71
N ARG A 117 -8.05 -5.67 -11.03
CA ARG A 117 -8.05 -5.62 -9.57
C ARG A 117 -9.24 -6.37 -8.97
N ILE A 118 -10.46 -6.24 -9.55
CA ILE A 118 -11.62 -6.97 -9.03
C ILE A 118 -11.48 -8.49 -9.22
N VAL A 119 -10.97 -8.94 -10.36
CA VAL A 119 -10.75 -10.38 -10.59
C VAL A 119 -9.71 -10.94 -9.60
N ARG A 120 -8.62 -10.22 -9.36
CA ARG A 120 -7.59 -10.61 -8.38
C ARG A 120 -8.14 -10.61 -6.95
N ARG A 121 -8.95 -9.61 -6.60
CA ARG A 121 -9.61 -9.50 -5.29
C ARG A 121 -10.59 -10.66 -5.07
N LEU A 122 -11.41 -10.99 -6.06
CA LEU A 122 -12.32 -12.14 -6.01
C LEU A 122 -11.53 -13.42 -5.71
N ARG A 123 -10.51 -13.73 -6.49
CA ARG A 123 -9.69 -14.94 -6.30
C ARG A 123 -9.07 -15.01 -4.90
N ARG A 124 -8.48 -13.89 -4.44
CA ARG A 124 -7.84 -13.81 -3.12
C ARG A 124 -8.84 -13.99 -1.98
N ASN A 125 -9.94 -13.24 -2.01
CA ASN A 125 -10.89 -13.23 -0.89
C ASN A 125 -11.75 -14.50 -0.86
N MET A 126 -12.04 -15.11 -2.01
CA MET A 126 -12.67 -16.44 -2.04
C MET A 126 -11.75 -17.52 -1.45
N ALA A 127 -10.44 -17.43 -1.63
CA ALA A 127 -9.49 -18.32 -0.96
C ALA A 127 -9.48 -18.14 0.58
N TRP A 128 -9.94 -17.00 1.08
CA TRP A 128 -10.15 -16.74 2.53
C TRP A 128 -11.53 -17.18 3.03
N GLY A 129 -12.39 -17.72 2.15
CA GLY A 129 -13.68 -18.28 2.50
C GLY A 129 -14.88 -17.36 2.28
N LEU A 130 -14.69 -16.16 1.73
CA LEU A 130 -15.79 -15.27 1.35
C LEU A 130 -16.45 -15.75 0.05
N SER A 131 -17.75 -15.56 -0.09
CA SER A 131 -18.47 -15.86 -1.33
C SER A 131 -18.21 -14.82 -2.42
N PHE A 132 -18.47 -15.20 -3.66
CA PHE A 132 -18.38 -14.29 -4.81
C PHE A 132 -19.26 -13.04 -4.61
N ASP A 133 -20.51 -13.25 -4.19
CA ASP A 133 -21.50 -12.17 -4.06
C ASP A 133 -21.11 -11.18 -2.94
N GLU A 134 -20.63 -11.67 -1.80
CA GLU A 134 -20.13 -10.79 -0.72
C GLU A 134 -18.99 -9.89 -1.19
N ILE A 135 -18.06 -10.43 -1.97
CA ILE A 135 -16.92 -9.66 -2.46
C ILE A 135 -17.34 -8.69 -3.57
N ALA A 136 -18.16 -9.16 -4.51
CA ALA A 136 -18.61 -8.37 -5.65
C ALA A 136 -19.53 -7.23 -5.22
N ASP A 137 -20.50 -7.49 -4.34
CA ASP A 137 -21.43 -6.49 -3.83
C ASP A 137 -20.68 -5.34 -3.16
N VAL A 138 -19.82 -5.63 -2.17
CA VAL A 138 -19.08 -4.58 -1.46
C VAL A 138 -18.12 -3.82 -2.39
N TYR A 139 -17.54 -4.49 -3.38
CA TYR A 139 -16.64 -3.83 -4.32
C TYR A 139 -17.39 -2.82 -5.19
N VAL A 140 -18.50 -3.26 -5.80
CA VAL A 140 -19.28 -2.42 -6.72
C VAL A 140 -20.01 -1.30 -5.99
N ASP A 141 -20.41 -1.55 -4.75
CA ASP A 141 -21.22 -0.61 -3.98
C ASP A 141 -20.42 0.37 -3.11
N LEU A 142 -19.22 -0.01 -2.62
CA LEU A 142 -18.43 0.84 -1.72
C LEU A 142 -16.95 0.98 -2.14
N VAL A 143 -16.24 -0.15 -2.32
CA VAL A 143 -14.77 -0.15 -2.42
C VAL A 143 -14.25 0.68 -3.59
N ARG A 144 -14.90 0.62 -4.76
CA ARG A 144 -14.49 1.41 -5.94
C ARG A 144 -14.59 2.92 -5.68
N PHE A 145 -15.63 3.37 -4.97
CA PHE A 145 -15.80 4.79 -4.63
C PHE A 145 -14.75 5.26 -3.63
N ARG A 146 -14.41 4.42 -2.63
CA ARG A 146 -13.33 4.70 -1.69
C ARG A 146 -11.96 4.73 -2.36
N HIS A 147 -11.77 3.88 -3.37
CA HIS A 147 -10.55 3.94 -4.18
C HIS A 147 -10.41 5.30 -4.87
N ASP A 148 -11.46 5.77 -5.52
CA ASP A 148 -11.45 7.04 -6.24
C ASP A 148 -11.29 8.23 -5.27
N GLU A 149 -11.89 8.14 -4.07
CA GLU A 149 -11.87 9.20 -3.07
C GLU A 149 -10.50 9.33 -2.38
N TYR A 150 -9.90 8.21 -1.95
CA TYR A 150 -8.72 8.24 -1.08
C TYR A 150 -7.43 7.75 -1.74
N VAL A 151 -7.51 6.84 -2.70
CA VAL A 151 -6.32 6.15 -3.22
C VAL A 151 -5.89 6.71 -4.57
N GLU A 152 -6.82 6.82 -5.52
CA GLU A 152 -6.51 7.17 -6.91
C GLU A 152 -5.77 8.50 -7.02
N ASN A 153 -6.22 9.52 -6.27
CA ASN A 153 -5.59 10.84 -6.30
C ASN A 153 -4.18 10.86 -5.68
N SER A 154 -3.84 9.90 -4.83
CA SER A 154 -2.52 9.83 -4.20
C SER A 154 -1.41 9.47 -5.19
N LYS A 155 -1.76 8.93 -6.35
CA LYS A 155 -0.78 8.64 -7.42
C LYS A 155 -0.04 9.86 -7.93
N TRP A 156 -0.63 11.06 -7.83
CA TRP A 156 0.00 12.31 -8.25
C TRP A 156 1.07 12.81 -7.28
N ARG A 157 1.21 12.14 -6.13
CA ARG A 157 2.29 12.35 -5.17
C ARG A 157 3.46 11.38 -5.39
N ALA A 158 3.30 10.39 -6.27
CA ALA A 158 4.32 9.38 -6.54
C ALA A 158 5.42 9.94 -7.44
N ASP A 159 6.66 9.54 -7.17
CA ASP A 159 7.79 9.79 -8.05
C ASP A 159 7.76 8.86 -9.26
N LEU A 160 7.27 7.61 -9.06
CA LEU A 160 7.13 6.62 -10.13
C LEU A 160 5.77 5.93 -10.05
N ILE A 161 5.13 5.76 -11.21
CA ILE A 161 3.93 4.94 -11.36
C ILE A 161 4.34 3.60 -11.99
N ILE A 162 4.11 2.52 -11.26
CA ILE A 162 4.49 1.16 -11.65
C ILE A 162 3.28 0.42 -12.20
N ASN A 163 3.45 -0.23 -13.35
CA ASN A 163 2.41 -1.04 -13.96
C ASN A 163 2.12 -2.30 -13.12
N GLY A 164 1.00 -2.31 -12.41
CA GLY A 164 0.56 -3.43 -11.58
C GLY A 164 0.00 -4.63 -12.35
N SER A 165 -0.34 -4.45 -13.64
CA SER A 165 -0.79 -5.54 -14.51
C SER A 165 0.38 -6.42 -14.95
N LYS A 166 1.53 -5.80 -15.22
CA LYS A 166 2.76 -6.46 -15.61
C LYS A 166 3.95 -5.69 -15.05
N GLN A 167 4.49 -6.14 -13.94
CA GLN A 167 5.70 -5.55 -13.37
C GLN A 167 6.88 -5.72 -14.31
N SER A 168 7.61 -4.63 -14.52
CA SER A 168 8.78 -4.57 -15.39
C SER A 168 10.03 -4.86 -14.55
N GLU A 169 10.84 -5.82 -14.98
CA GLU A 169 12.16 -6.09 -14.37
C GLU A 169 13.03 -4.84 -14.36
N GLN A 170 13.03 -4.06 -15.47
CA GLN A 170 13.79 -2.82 -15.56
C GLN A 170 13.36 -1.79 -14.52
N ALA A 171 12.03 -1.69 -14.24
CA ALA A 171 11.54 -0.78 -13.21
C ALA A 171 12.00 -1.25 -11.80
N ILE A 172 11.99 -2.55 -11.55
CA ILE A 172 12.47 -3.14 -10.30
C ILE A 172 13.97 -2.90 -10.15
N ASP A 173 14.76 -3.12 -11.20
CA ASP A 173 16.21 -2.88 -11.22
C ASP A 173 16.54 -1.40 -10.92
N MET A 174 15.77 -0.47 -11.46
CA MET A 174 15.95 0.96 -11.18
C MET A 174 15.65 1.32 -9.72
N ILE A 175 14.59 0.74 -9.15
CA ILE A 175 14.21 0.96 -7.73
C ILE A 175 15.30 0.37 -6.82
N GLU A 176 15.74 -0.85 -7.11
CA GLU A 176 16.83 -1.51 -6.37
C GLU A 176 18.12 -0.68 -6.42
N ALA A 177 18.51 -0.21 -7.61
CA ALA A 177 19.71 0.61 -7.78
C ALA A 177 19.63 1.92 -6.98
N ALA A 178 18.47 2.58 -6.95
CA ALA A 178 18.26 3.78 -6.16
C ALA A 178 18.41 3.49 -4.66
N ALA A 179 17.81 2.39 -4.16
CA ALA A 179 17.91 1.98 -2.77
C ALA A 179 19.36 1.68 -2.35
N ARG A 180 20.09 0.93 -3.18
CA ARG A 180 21.50 0.59 -2.92
C ARG A 180 22.41 1.82 -2.93
N ALA A 181 22.20 2.73 -3.87
CA ALA A 181 22.96 4.00 -3.93
C ALA A 181 22.71 4.86 -2.67
N ALA A 182 21.47 4.91 -2.19
CA ALA A 182 21.12 5.64 -0.97
C ALA A 182 21.74 4.99 0.27
N ALA A 183 21.74 3.65 0.37
CA ALA A 183 22.36 2.91 1.47
C ALA A 183 23.88 3.17 1.53
N GLN A 184 24.58 3.11 0.38
CA GLN A 184 26.02 3.40 0.31
C GLN A 184 26.37 4.83 0.70
N ALA A 185 25.52 5.80 0.37
CA ALA A 185 25.75 7.20 0.74
C ALA A 185 25.63 7.47 2.26
N GLN A 186 25.09 6.54 3.04
CA GLN A 186 24.98 6.64 4.50
C GLN A 186 26.25 6.15 5.21
N GLU A 187 27.13 5.44 4.54
CA GLU A 187 28.39 4.91 5.09
C GLU A 187 29.56 5.92 4.98
N LEU A 188 29.33 7.03 4.24
CA LEU A 188 30.32 8.10 4.02
C LEU A 188 30.09 9.27 4.97
#